data_f48dd264e566c13f388e74d5873b8062
#
_entry.id   f48dd264e566c13f388e74d5873b8062
#
_cell.length_a   1.000
_cell.length_b   1.000
_cell.length_c   1.000
_cell.angle_alpha   90.00
_cell.angle_beta   90.00
_cell.angle_gamma   90.00
#
_symmetry.space_group_name_H-M   'P 1'
#
loop_
_entity.id
_entity.type
_entity.pdbx_description
1 polymer ?
#
loop_
_entity_poly.entity_id
_entity_poly.type
_entity_poly.pdbx_seq_one_letter_code
_entity_poly.pdbx_strand_id
1 'polypeptide(L)'
;MPPSRSTDAPGTDPTPIFELFRGNYATELLTAAVSHLRIFECFTAGPRLDRELREVLGLAERPLTVLVTALLSFGLLERDEERRLALTQLAREHLLLGSEFDVSDYLGLASDSPGVVEMVERLRTNRPAGAADDDGAAFIYREGIESAMEREASARHLTLALAGRARNVAPVLAERAGLDQTRCLLDVGGGTGIYSIAALKRHPGLHAIVWDRPEVLKVAREMASQFGVADRLECRAGDMFHDPVPTQADTILLSNILHDWDVPECEALVGRCASALPAGGRLLIHDVFLNDALDGPLPIALYSAALFRLTEGRAYSAKEYRAWLRAAGLEPGTVVPTLIHCGILTGVKPA
;
A
#
# COMPACT_ATOMS: atom_id res chain seq x y z
N MET A 1 -0.70 33.06 -20.61
CA MET A 1 -0.64 31.71 -20.04
C MET A 1 -1.05 31.81 -18.57
N PRO A 2 -1.96 30.98 -18.05
CA PRO A 2 -2.16 30.90 -16.60
C PRO A 2 -0.82 30.50 -15.94
N PRO A 3 -0.50 31.02 -14.72
CA PRO A 3 0.74 30.69 -14.05
C PRO A 3 0.79 29.17 -13.86
N SER A 4 1.97 28.56 -14.11
CA SER A 4 2.15 27.12 -13.90
C SER A 4 1.86 26.82 -12.41
N ARG A 5 1.14 25.72 -12.15
CA ARG A 5 0.85 25.30 -10.76
C ARG A 5 2.16 24.99 -10.03
N SER A 6 2.24 25.38 -8.75
CA SER A 6 3.37 25.06 -7.90
C SER A 6 3.41 23.57 -7.55
N THR A 7 4.62 23.04 -7.35
CA THR A 7 4.91 21.74 -6.77
C THR A 7 5.58 21.87 -5.40
N ASP A 8 5.38 22.99 -4.71
CA ASP A 8 5.92 23.19 -3.37
C ASP A 8 5.27 22.25 -2.36
N ALA A 9 6.03 21.86 -1.32
CA ALA A 9 5.51 21.09 -0.22
C ALA A 9 4.46 21.89 0.57
N PRO A 10 3.46 21.22 1.19
CA PRO A 10 2.48 21.90 2.02
C PRO A 10 3.16 22.56 3.23
N GLY A 11 2.65 23.69 3.67
CA GLY A 11 3.15 24.40 4.86
C GLY A 11 2.84 23.69 6.17
N THR A 12 1.89 22.74 6.18
CA THR A 12 1.54 21.89 7.31
C THR A 12 1.43 20.44 6.87
N ASP A 13 1.83 19.52 7.75
CA ASP A 13 1.74 18.07 7.48
C ASP A 13 0.27 17.60 7.57
N PRO A 14 -0.32 17.04 6.50
CA PRO A 14 -1.69 16.55 6.50
C PRO A 14 -1.86 15.14 7.11
N THR A 15 -0.80 14.51 7.60
CA THR A 15 -0.82 13.14 8.15
C THR A 15 -1.96 12.89 9.14
N PRO A 16 -2.26 13.79 10.12
CA PRO A 16 -3.36 13.58 11.07
C PRO A 16 -4.74 13.42 10.41
N ILE A 17 -4.98 14.08 9.26
CA ILE A 17 -6.24 13.94 8.53
C ILE A 17 -6.39 12.52 7.99
N PHE A 18 -5.31 11.94 7.46
CA PHE A 18 -5.32 10.57 6.92
C PHE A 18 -5.43 9.52 8.03
N GLU A 19 -4.86 9.76 9.21
CA GLU A 19 -5.02 8.89 10.38
C GLU A 19 -6.48 8.85 10.85
N LEU A 20 -7.11 10.01 11.00
CA LEU A 20 -8.54 10.11 11.35
C LEU A 20 -9.43 9.44 10.30
N PHE A 21 -9.15 9.67 9.02
CA PHE A 21 -9.91 9.08 7.91
C PHE A 21 -9.90 7.54 7.92
N ARG A 22 -8.83 6.93 8.44
CA ARG A 22 -8.67 5.46 8.51
C ARG A 22 -9.08 4.86 9.85
N GLY A 23 -9.48 5.68 10.80
CA GLY A 23 -9.80 5.25 12.17
C GLY A 23 -10.93 4.22 12.27
N ASN A 24 -11.87 4.22 11.32
CA ASN A 24 -12.98 3.25 11.25
C ASN A 24 -12.50 1.79 11.16
N TYR A 25 -11.36 1.53 10.52
CA TYR A 25 -10.82 0.17 10.39
C TYR A 25 -10.41 -0.45 11.72
N ALA A 26 -10.12 0.36 12.75
CA ALA A 26 -9.87 -0.16 14.10
C ALA A 26 -11.14 -0.82 14.67
N THR A 27 -12.30 -0.15 14.56
CA THR A 27 -13.58 -0.69 15.00
C THR A 27 -13.96 -1.93 14.19
N GLU A 28 -13.82 -1.86 12.87
CA GLU A 28 -14.18 -2.97 11.98
C GLU A 28 -13.36 -4.24 12.28
N LEU A 29 -12.03 -4.13 12.41
CA LEU A 29 -11.16 -5.26 12.69
C LEU A 29 -11.33 -5.79 14.11
N LEU A 30 -11.45 -4.91 15.11
CA LEU A 30 -11.65 -5.33 16.50
C LEU A 30 -12.97 -6.09 16.66
N THR A 31 -14.07 -5.54 16.13
CA THR A 31 -15.39 -6.17 16.22
C THR A 31 -15.42 -7.49 15.43
N ALA A 32 -14.80 -7.54 14.24
CA ALA A 32 -14.66 -8.78 13.49
C ALA A 32 -13.90 -9.86 14.29
N ALA A 33 -12.79 -9.47 14.93
CA ALA A 33 -11.96 -10.38 15.73
C ALA A 33 -12.71 -10.95 16.94
N VAL A 34 -13.43 -10.08 17.68
CA VAL A 34 -14.17 -10.44 18.90
C VAL A 34 -15.43 -11.24 18.58
N SER A 35 -16.33 -10.67 17.75
CA SER A 35 -17.70 -11.18 17.63
C SER A 35 -17.84 -12.26 16.56
N HIS A 36 -17.15 -12.14 15.43
CA HIS A 36 -17.33 -13.05 14.29
C HIS A 36 -16.29 -14.16 14.19
N LEU A 37 -15.03 -13.86 14.49
CA LEU A 37 -13.93 -14.82 14.40
C LEU A 37 -13.60 -15.47 15.75
N ARG A 38 -13.99 -14.82 16.84
CA ARG A 38 -13.70 -15.27 18.22
C ARG A 38 -12.24 -15.64 18.41
N ILE A 39 -11.35 -14.77 17.90
CA ILE A 39 -9.92 -15.08 17.79
C ILE A 39 -9.26 -15.27 19.16
N PHE A 40 -9.74 -14.57 20.19
CA PHE A 40 -9.15 -14.61 21.53
C PHE A 40 -9.34 -15.98 22.19
N GLU A 41 -10.46 -16.68 21.92
CA GLU A 41 -10.73 -18.03 22.39
C GLU A 41 -9.76 -19.08 21.79
N CYS A 42 -9.16 -18.78 20.64
CA CYS A 42 -8.15 -19.67 20.06
C CYS A 42 -6.90 -19.82 20.94
N PHE A 43 -6.70 -18.90 21.89
CA PHE A 43 -5.52 -18.87 22.76
C PHE A 43 -5.76 -19.43 24.18
N THR A 44 -6.92 -20.00 24.47
CA THR A 44 -7.23 -20.58 25.79
C THR A 44 -6.31 -21.76 26.15
N ALA A 45 -5.79 -22.47 25.17
CA ALA A 45 -4.82 -23.57 25.35
C ALA A 45 -3.35 -23.08 25.35
N GLY A 46 -3.10 -21.80 25.18
CA GLY A 46 -1.76 -21.17 25.15
C GLY A 46 -1.38 -20.52 23.82
N PRO A 47 -0.12 -20.05 23.71
CA PRO A 47 0.39 -19.40 22.52
C PRO A 47 0.36 -20.27 21.27
N ARG A 48 0.19 -19.64 20.07
CA ARG A 48 0.09 -20.33 18.77
C ARG A 48 1.02 -19.71 17.72
N LEU A 49 1.48 -20.54 16.80
CA LEU A 49 2.11 -20.06 15.56
C LEU A 49 1.05 -19.48 14.60
N ASP A 50 1.45 -18.55 13.75
CA ASP A 50 0.55 -17.94 12.75
C ASP A 50 -0.14 -19.01 11.87
N ARG A 51 0.59 -20.05 11.46
CA ARG A 51 0.04 -21.16 10.67
C ARG A 51 -1.06 -21.94 11.41
N GLU A 52 -0.90 -22.14 12.71
CA GLU A 52 -1.89 -22.87 13.53
C GLU A 52 -3.15 -22.02 13.72
N LEU A 53 -2.99 -20.73 13.95
CA LEU A 53 -4.10 -19.78 14.02
C LEU A 53 -4.84 -19.71 12.68
N ARG A 54 -4.11 -19.68 11.56
CA ARG A 54 -4.66 -19.69 10.21
C ARG A 54 -5.54 -20.91 9.96
N GLU A 55 -5.07 -22.10 10.33
CA GLU A 55 -5.81 -23.35 10.18
C GLU A 55 -7.09 -23.38 11.02
N VAL A 56 -7.01 -22.93 12.28
CA VAL A 56 -8.18 -22.87 13.17
C VAL A 56 -9.25 -21.90 12.67
N LEU A 57 -8.83 -20.75 12.16
CA LEU A 57 -9.75 -19.72 11.66
C LEU A 57 -10.23 -19.98 10.22
N GLY A 58 -9.57 -20.90 9.49
CA GLY A 58 -9.86 -21.15 8.06
C GLY A 58 -9.57 -19.97 7.16
N LEU A 59 -8.61 -19.10 7.51
CA LEU A 59 -8.26 -17.91 6.76
C LEU A 59 -7.11 -18.19 5.78
N ALA A 60 -7.06 -17.43 4.68
CA ALA A 60 -5.88 -17.36 3.84
C ALA A 60 -4.75 -16.57 4.54
N GLU A 61 -3.53 -16.59 3.99
CA GLU A 61 -2.37 -15.96 4.61
C GLU A 61 -2.50 -14.44 4.69
N ARG A 62 -2.88 -13.79 3.60
CA ARG A 62 -3.02 -12.33 3.53
C ARG A 62 -4.04 -11.77 4.54
N PRO A 63 -5.30 -12.26 4.61
CA PRO A 63 -6.26 -11.84 5.65
C PRO A 63 -5.76 -12.05 7.06
N LEU A 64 -5.14 -13.20 7.35
CA LEU A 64 -4.58 -13.44 8.68
C LEU A 64 -3.48 -12.43 9.00
N THR A 65 -2.57 -12.16 8.07
CA THR A 65 -1.48 -11.19 8.27
C THR A 65 -2.03 -9.80 8.58
N VAL A 66 -3.03 -9.33 7.84
CA VAL A 66 -3.66 -8.02 8.09
C VAL A 66 -4.31 -7.97 9.48
N LEU A 67 -5.09 -9.00 9.83
CA LEU A 67 -5.77 -9.10 11.12
C LEU A 67 -4.78 -9.15 12.29
N VAL A 68 -3.78 -10.04 12.22
CA VAL A 68 -2.78 -10.21 13.28
C VAL A 68 -1.93 -8.94 13.44
N THR A 69 -1.51 -8.30 12.33
CA THR A 69 -0.80 -7.01 12.37
C THR A 69 -1.61 -5.95 13.10
N ALA A 70 -2.91 -5.86 12.84
CA ALA A 70 -3.78 -4.92 13.54
C ALA A 70 -3.88 -5.25 15.03
N LEU A 71 -4.13 -6.50 15.40
CA LEU A 71 -4.27 -6.92 16.82
C LEU A 71 -2.96 -6.75 17.61
N LEU A 72 -1.80 -6.99 17.00
CA LEU A 72 -0.49 -6.65 17.58
C LEU A 72 -0.35 -5.15 17.79
N SER A 73 -0.71 -4.34 16.79
CA SER A 73 -0.64 -2.87 16.88
C SER A 73 -1.64 -2.28 17.87
N PHE A 74 -2.74 -2.98 18.17
CA PHE A 74 -3.70 -2.61 19.21
C PHE A 74 -3.21 -2.98 20.63
N GLY A 75 -2.13 -3.75 20.74
CA GLY A 75 -1.66 -4.28 22.03
C GLY A 75 -2.57 -5.38 22.61
N LEU A 76 -3.31 -6.09 21.75
CA LEU A 76 -4.19 -7.19 22.15
C LEU A 76 -3.53 -8.57 21.98
N LEU A 77 -2.62 -8.67 21.01
CA LEU A 77 -1.70 -9.79 20.85
C LEU A 77 -0.26 -9.33 21.09
N GLU A 78 0.58 -10.27 21.44
CA GLU A 78 2.03 -10.11 21.56
C GLU A 78 2.73 -11.35 20.99
N ARG A 79 4.04 -11.27 20.71
CA ARG A 79 4.86 -12.45 20.35
C ARG A 79 5.74 -12.83 21.51
N ASP A 80 5.70 -14.11 21.88
CA ASP A 80 6.59 -14.68 22.90
C ASP A 80 8.03 -14.86 22.37
N GLU A 81 8.92 -15.41 23.20
CA GLU A 81 10.33 -15.64 22.86
C GLU A 81 10.50 -16.61 21.69
N GLU A 82 9.58 -17.57 21.50
CA GLU A 82 9.53 -18.49 20.38
C GLU A 82 8.79 -17.91 19.14
N ARG A 83 8.45 -16.60 19.18
CA ARG A 83 7.70 -15.89 18.14
C ARG A 83 6.28 -16.40 17.91
N ARG A 84 5.69 -17.13 18.86
CA ARG A 84 4.29 -17.52 18.82
C ARG A 84 3.43 -16.34 19.26
N LEU A 85 2.22 -16.25 18.71
CA LEU A 85 1.21 -15.29 19.14
C LEU A 85 0.65 -15.69 20.50
N ALA A 86 0.53 -14.73 21.39
CA ALA A 86 -0.06 -14.86 22.71
C ALA A 86 -1.00 -13.69 22.99
N LEU A 87 -1.96 -13.87 23.89
CA LEU A 87 -2.77 -12.77 24.39
C LEU A 87 -1.93 -11.87 25.30
N THR A 88 -2.08 -10.56 25.18
CA THR A 88 -1.61 -9.63 26.19
C THR A 88 -2.45 -9.76 27.48
N GLN A 89 -1.98 -9.20 28.59
CA GLN A 89 -2.79 -9.17 29.82
C GLN A 89 -4.13 -8.45 29.59
N LEU A 90 -4.12 -7.34 28.83
CA LEU A 90 -5.32 -6.61 28.47
C LEU A 90 -6.36 -7.51 27.77
N ALA A 91 -5.93 -8.29 26.78
CA ALA A 91 -6.84 -9.19 26.06
C ALA A 91 -7.32 -10.35 26.94
N ARG A 92 -6.47 -10.91 27.78
CA ARG A 92 -6.86 -11.98 28.72
C ARG A 92 -7.91 -11.54 29.73
N GLU A 93 -7.81 -10.31 30.22
CA GLU A 93 -8.71 -9.78 31.23
C GLU A 93 -10.05 -9.34 30.65
N HIS A 94 -10.05 -8.81 29.42
CA HIS A 94 -11.23 -8.10 28.90
C HIS A 94 -11.86 -8.70 27.63
N LEU A 95 -11.21 -9.69 26.98
CA LEU A 95 -11.68 -10.22 25.69
C LEU A 95 -11.82 -11.75 25.65
N LEU A 96 -11.58 -12.44 26.77
CA LEU A 96 -11.89 -13.86 26.90
C LEU A 96 -13.30 -14.02 27.44
N LEU A 97 -14.11 -14.83 26.76
CA LEU A 97 -15.46 -15.15 27.19
C LEU A 97 -15.48 -15.71 28.62
N GLY A 98 -16.30 -15.10 29.46
CA GLY A 98 -16.47 -15.51 30.85
C GLY A 98 -15.41 -14.98 31.81
N SER A 99 -14.49 -14.11 31.39
CA SER A 99 -13.68 -13.34 32.33
C SER A 99 -14.57 -12.37 33.12
N GLU A 100 -14.16 -12.01 34.33
CA GLU A 100 -14.94 -11.10 35.20
C GLU A 100 -15.19 -9.73 34.57
N PHE A 101 -14.25 -9.26 33.72
CA PHE A 101 -14.27 -7.94 33.10
C PHE A 101 -14.45 -8.02 31.58
N ASP A 102 -15.05 -9.09 31.08
CA ASP A 102 -15.31 -9.28 29.65
C ASP A 102 -16.18 -8.17 29.06
N VAL A 103 -15.67 -7.50 28.04
CA VAL A 103 -16.35 -6.43 27.29
C VAL A 103 -16.80 -6.87 25.89
N SER A 104 -16.67 -8.14 25.54
CA SER A 104 -16.94 -8.69 24.21
C SER A 104 -18.37 -8.39 23.74
N ASP A 105 -19.37 -8.52 24.62
CA ASP A 105 -20.76 -8.21 24.27
C ASP A 105 -20.98 -6.73 23.97
N TYR A 106 -20.28 -5.83 24.68
CA TYR A 106 -20.34 -4.40 24.40
C TYR A 106 -19.75 -4.08 23.02
N LEU A 107 -18.60 -4.65 22.68
CA LEU A 107 -18.01 -4.51 21.35
C LEU A 107 -18.90 -5.15 20.26
N GLY A 108 -19.58 -6.22 20.62
CA GLY A 108 -20.54 -6.93 19.77
C GLY A 108 -21.76 -6.10 19.32
N LEU A 109 -22.05 -4.99 19.99
CA LEU A 109 -23.13 -4.05 19.55
C LEU A 109 -22.89 -3.50 18.14
N ALA A 110 -21.66 -3.49 17.66
CA ALA A 110 -21.29 -3.06 16.32
C ALA A 110 -21.21 -4.21 15.29
N SER A 111 -21.50 -5.47 15.68
CA SER A 111 -21.28 -6.67 14.85
C SER A 111 -22.00 -6.64 13.51
N ASP A 112 -23.20 -6.07 13.47
CA ASP A 112 -24.05 -6.02 12.27
C ASP A 112 -23.86 -4.73 11.46
N SER A 113 -22.93 -3.87 11.84
CA SER A 113 -22.63 -2.65 11.06
C SER A 113 -22.07 -3.02 9.69
N PRO A 114 -22.46 -2.32 8.61
CA PRO A 114 -22.06 -2.68 7.24
C PRO A 114 -20.54 -2.85 7.06
N GLY A 115 -19.74 -1.93 7.64
CA GLY A 115 -18.28 -2.01 7.54
C GLY A 115 -17.69 -3.25 8.22
N VAL A 116 -18.24 -3.68 9.37
CA VAL A 116 -17.83 -4.93 10.05
C VAL A 116 -18.19 -6.14 9.22
N VAL A 117 -19.43 -6.20 8.70
CA VAL A 117 -19.90 -7.34 7.88
C VAL A 117 -19.03 -7.48 6.62
N GLU A 118 -18.78 -6.38 5.90
CA GLU A 118 -17.88 -6.38 4.74
C GLU A 118 -16.46 -6.83 5.10
N MET A 119 -15.91 -6.35 6.23
CA MET A 119 -14.58 -6.75 6.68
C MET A 119 -14.52 -8.24 6.99
N VAL A 120 -15.52 -8.79 7.67
CA VAL A 120 -15.64 -10.23 7.97
C VAL A 120 -15.70 -11.06 6.69
N GLU A 121 -16.54 -10.66 5.74
CA GLU A 121 -16.64 -11.33 4.44
C GLU A 121 -15.29 -11.31 3.72
N ARG A 122 -14.64 -10.16 3.67
CA ARG A 122 -13.32 -10.00 3.08
C ARG A 122 -12.26 -10.87 3.75
N LEU A 123 -12.23 -10.93 5.08
CA LEU A 123 -11.31 -11.79 5.83
C LEU A 123 -11.52 -13.28 5.50
N ARG A 124 -12.77 -13.73 5.41
CA ARG A 124 -13.10 -15.14 5.12
C ARG A 124 -12.86 -15.55 3.69
N THR A 125 -13.22 -14.68 2.73
CA THR A 125 -13.17 -15.02 1.30
C THR A 125 -11.87 -14.61 0.62
N ASN A 126 -11.12 -13.68 1.21
CA ASN A 126 -9.97 -13.02 0.60
C ASN A 126 -10.31 -12.29 -0.72
N ARG A 127 -11.60 -11.97 -0.92
CA ARG A 127 -12.14 -11.30 -2.11
C ARG A 127 -12.90 -10.04 -1.72
N PRO A 128 -13.09 -9.06 -2.62
CA PRO A 128 -13.95 -7.91 -2.35
C PRO A 128 -15.37 -8.32 -1.98
N ALA A 129 -15.97 -7.62 -1.01
CA ALA A 129 -17.38 -7.75 -0.75
C ALA A 129 -18.19 -7.26 -1.98
N GLY A 130 -19.26 -7.97 -2.34
CA GLY A 130 -20.10 -7.60 -3.49
C GLY A 130 -19.42 -7.76 -4.85
N ALA A 131 -18.43 -8.62 -4.99
CA ALA A 131 -17.71 -8.88 -6.26
C ALA A 131 -18.62 -9.25 -7.44
N ALA A 132 -19.92 -9.47 -7.20
CA ALA A 132 -20.94 -9.76 -8.22
C ALA A 132 -21.81 -8.54 -8.57
N ASP A 133 -21.79 -7.45 -7.80
CA ASP A 133 -22.66 -6.29 -7.98
C ASP A 133 -21.88 -5.08 -8.52
N ASP A 134 -22.37 -4.54 -9.64
CA ASP A 134 -21.71 -3.57 -10.54
C ASP A 134 -21.62 -2.12 -10.00
N ASP A 135 -22.07 -1.83 -8.78
CA ASP A 135 -22.08 -0.48 -8.17
C ASP A 135 -20.98 -0.26 -7.12
N GLY A 136 -20.02 -1.14 -7.03
CA GLY A 136 -18.96 -1.14 -6.02
C GLY A 136 -17.89 -0.07 -6.23
N ALA A 137 -17.20 0.25 -5.15
CA ALA A 137 -16.07 1.16 -5.09
C ALA A 137 -14.97 0.84 -6.13
N ALA A 138 -14.16 1.83 -6.42
CA ALA A 138 -13.06 1.74 -7.35
C ALA A 138 -11.94 0.85 -6.80
N PHE A 139 -11.80 -0.34 -7.34
CA PHE A 139 -10.81 -1.31 -6.89
C PHE A 139 -9.78 -1.62 -7.97
N ILE A 140 -8.60 -2.03 -7.52
CA ILE A 140 -7.51 -2.50 -8.37
C ILE A 140 -7.45 -4.01 -8.24
N TYR A 141 -7.97 -4.71 -9.27
CA TYR A 141 -7.99 -6.18 -9.38
C TYR A 141 -7.58 -6.63 -10.77
N ARG A 142 -6.98 -7.84 -10.88
CA ARG A 142 -6.58 -8.40 -12.16
C ARG A 142 -7.61 -9.33 -12.79
N GLU A 143 -8.33 -10.13 -12.00
CA GLU A 143 -9.21 -11.16 -12.51
C GLU A 143 -10.62 -11.08 -11.96
N GLY A 144 -11.60 -11.32 -12.84
CA GLY A 144 -13.00 -11.56 -12.50
C GLY A 144 -13.81 -10.33 -12.08
N ILE A 145 -13.19 -9.15 -11.99
CA ILE A 145 -13.85 -7.87 -11.69
C ILE A 145 -13.27 -6.84 -12.66
N GLU A 146 -14.14 -6.14 -13.38
CA GLU A 146 -13.72 -5.03 -14.22
C GLU A 146 -13.11 -3.95 -13.32
N SER A 147 -11.80 -3.73 -13.45
CA SER A 147 -11.10 -2.70 -12.69
C SER A 147 -11.72 -1.34 -12.98
N ALA A 148 -11.89 -0.50 -11.92
CA ALA A 148 -12.31 0.89 -12.10
C ALA A 148 -11.39 1.67 -13.07
N MET A 149 -10.16 1.18 -13.29
CA MET A 149 -9.20 1.74 -14.22
C MET A 149 -9.45 1.38 -15.69
N GLU A 150 -10.41 0.49 -15.98
CA GLU A 150 -10.77 0.10 -17.34
C GLU A 150 -11.87 0.96 -17.96
N ARG A 151 -12.64 1.68 -17.11
CA ARG A 151 -13.66 2.63 -17.56
C ARG A 151 -13.12 4.06 -17.46
N GLU A 152 -13.14 4.81 -18.54
CA GLU A 152 -12.56 6.18 -18.62
C GLU A 152 -13.04 7.11 -17.50
N ALA A 153 -14.36 7.15 -17.21
CA ALA A 153 -14.92 8.03 -16.18
C ALA A 153 -14.47 7.62 -14.77
N SER A 154 -14.48 6.32 -14.48
CA SER A 154 -14.03 5.78 -13.19
C SER A 154 -12.54 5.93 -12.99
N ALA A 155 -11.75 5.63 -14.04
CA ALA A 155 -10.29 5.83 -14.04
C ALA A 155 -9.94 7.29 -13.79
N ARG A 156 -10.61 8.23 -14.46
CA ARG A 156 -10.39 9.66 -14.25
C ARG A 156 -10.71 10.09 -12.83
N HIS A 157 -11.87 9.68 -12.30
CA HIS A 157 -12.29 10.04 -10.94
C HIS A 157 -11.30 9.52 -9.90
N LEU A 158 -10.97 8.24 -9.96
CA LEU A 158 -10.01 7.60 -9.03
C LEU A 158 -8.62 8.24 -9.12
N THR A 159 -8.10 8.40 -10.34
CA THR A 159 -6.79 9.00 -10.58
C THR A 159 -6.70 10.41 -10.00
N LEU A 160 -7.74 11.24 -10.14
CA LEU A 160 -7.79 12.59 -9.56
C LEU A 160 -7.96 12.56 -8.04
N ALA A 161 -8.73 11.64 -7.48
CA ALA A 161 -8.88 11.48 -6.03
C ALA A 161 -7.54 11.11 -5.38
N LEU A 162 -6.83 10.13 -5.94
CA LEU A 162 -5.48 9.72 -5.47
C LEU A 162 -4.45 10.85 -5.62
N ALA A 163 -4.57 11.70 -6.64
CA ALA A 163 -3.71 12.87 -6.82
C ALA A 163 -3.79 13.84 -5.63
N GLY A 164 -4.92 13.91 -4.92
CA GLY A 164 -5.06 14.76 -3.73
C GLY A 164 -4.03 14.43 -2.65
N ARG A 165 -3.84 13.14 -2.36
CA ARG A 165 -2.80 12.67 -1.44
C ARG A 165 -1.40 12.84 -2.05
N ALA A 166 -1.22 12.41 -3.28
CA ALA A 166 0.08 12.42 -3.97
C ALA A 166 0.67 13.84 -4.08
N ARG A 167 -0.14 14.89 -4.30
CA ARG A 167 0.31 16.29 -4.36
C ARG A 167 0.99 16.78 -3.09
N ASN A 168 0.61 16.24 -1.92
CA ASN A 168 1.26 16.60 -0.66
C ASN A 168 2.62 15.91 -0.48
N VAL A 169 2.79 14.72 -1.03
CA VAL A 169 3.99 13.88 -0.83
C VAL A 169 5.01 14.06 -1.94
N ALA A 170 4.58 14.31 -3.17
CA ALA A 170 5.43 14.37 -4.36
C ALA A 170 6.60 15.38 -4.25
N PRO A 171 6.44 16.60 -3.70
CA PRO A 171 7.56 17.52 -3.53
C PRO A 171 8.66 16.97 -2.63
N VAL A 172 8.26 16.31 -1.53
CA VAL A 172 9.19 15.72 -0.56
C VAL A 172 9.88 14.48 -1.15
N LEU A 173 9.16 13.66 -1.94
CA LEU A 173 9.78 12.59 -2.70
C LEU A 173 10.83 13.14 -3.67
N ALA A 174 10.49 14.14 -4.49
CA ALA A 174 11.40 14.75 -5.45
C ALA A 174 12.66 15.32 -4.79
N GLU A 175 12.54 15.84 -3.56
CA GLU A 175 13.66 16.35 -2.77
C GLU A 175 14.57 15.24 -2.26
N ARG A 176 13.98 14.11 -1.78
CA ARG A 176 14.70 13.09 -1.01
C ARG A 176 15.10 11.85 -1.82
N ALA A 177 14.62 11.71 -3.06
CA ALA A 177 14.88 10.55 -3.90
C ALA A 177 16.29 10.51 -4.52
N GLY A 178 17.12 11.56 -4.30
CA GLY A 178 18.48 11.63 -4.82
C GLY A 178 18.56 11.58 -6.35
N LEU A 179 17.71 12.34 -7.05
CA LEU A 179 17.59 12.30 -8.52
C LEU A 179 18.60 13.20 -9.27
N ASP A 180 19.57 13.80 -8.59
CA ASP A 180 20.51 14.78 -9.20
C ASP A 180 21.32 14.23 -10.38
N GLN A 181 21.60 12.92 -10.38
CA GLN A 181 22.32 12.23 -11.44
C GLN A 181 21.42 11.41 -12.37
N THR A 182 20.11 11.41 -12.13
CA THR A 182 19.14 10.68 -12.97
C THR A 182 18.90 11.45 -14.27
N ARG A 183 19.06 10.75 -15.39
CA ARG A 183 18.75 11.30 -16.71
C ARG A 183 17.33 11.00 -17.15
N CYS A 184 16.87 9.80 -16.86
CA CYS A 184 15.53 9.34 -17.23
C CYS A 184 14.90 8.53 -16.08
N LEU A 185 13.75 9.02 -15.58
CA LEU A 185 12.91 8.38 -14.58
C LEU A 185 11.76 7.64 -15.26
N LEU A 186 11.61 6.34 -15.00
CA LEU A 186 10.40 5.58 -15.36
C LEU A 186 9.49 5.48 -14.14
N ASP A 187 8.31 6.05 -14.25
CA ASP A 187 7.25 6.03 -13.22
C ASP A 187 6.22 4.97 -13.61
N VAL A 188 6.31 3.79 -12.99
CA VAL A 188 5.48 2.62 -13.31
C VAL A 188 4.17 2.71 -12.56
N GLY A 189 3.05 2.65 -13.27
CA GLY A 189 1.73 2.90 -12.71
C GLY A 189 1.60 4.35 -12.21
N GLY A 190 2.27 5.30 -12.88
CA GLY A 190 2.47 6.67 -12.40
C GLY A 190 1.19 7.53 -12.33
N GLY A 191 0.04 7.03 -12.74
CA GLY A 191 -1.25 7.68 -12.57
C GLY A 191 -1.32 9.06 -13.25
N THR A 192 -1.50 10.10 -12.44
CA THR A 192 -1.47 11.50 -12.92
C THR A 192 -0.07 11.98 -13.31
N GLY A 193 0.97 11.22 -13.07
CA GLY A 193 2.36 11.63 -13.22
C GLY A 193 2.82 12.66 -12.19
N ILE A 194 2.08 12.89 -11.10
CA ILE A 194 2.38 13.99 -10.16
C ILE A 194 3.74 13.84 -9.48
N TYR A 195 4.21 12.62 -9.22
CA TYR A 195 5.54 12.35 -8.70
C TYR A 195 6.63 12.69 -9.73
N SER A 196 6.45 12.25 -10.96
CA SER A 196 7.32 12.60 -12.10
C SER A 196 7.31 14.11 -12.36
N ILE A 197 6.15 14.78 -12.32
CA ILE A 197 6.02 16.22 -12.46
C ILE A 197 6.81 16.97 -11.39
N ALA A 198 6.71 16.57 -10.13
CA ALA A 198 7.47 17.17 -9.04
C ALA A 198 9.00 16.97 -9.23
N ALA A 199 9.43 15.78 -9.66
CA ALA A 199 10.81 15.49 -9.99
C ALA A 199 11.32 16.35 -11.14
N LEU A 200 10.57 16.49 -12.23
CA LEU A 200 10.90 17.32 -13.39
C LEU A 200 11.00 18.81 -13.05
N LYS A 201 10.14 19.31 -12.15
CA LYS A 201 10.19 20.71 -11.68
C LYS A 201 11.45 20.99 -10.87
N ARG A 202 11.87 20.03 -10.06
CA ARG A 202 13.06 20.17 -9.20
C ARG A 202 14.37 19.95 -9.96
N HIS A 203 14.39 19.06 -10.96
CA HIS A 203 15.59 18.66 -11.72
C HIS A 203 15.47 19.04 -13.20
N PRO A 204 15.98 20.20 -13.64
CA PRO A 204 15.81 20.71 -15.01
C PRO A 204 16.36 19.79 -16.11
N GLY A 205 17.39 18.99 -15.81
CA GLY A 205 18.00 18.05 -16.76
C GLY A 205 17.32 16.68 -16.82
N LEU A 206 16.32 16.43 -15.97
CA LEU A 206 15.62 15.15 -15.92
C LEU A 206 14.58 15.05 -17.04
N HIS A 207 14.47 13.85 -17.62
CA HIS A 207 13.31 13.39 -18.40
C HIS A 207 12.55 12.32 -17.61
N ALA A 208 11.26 12.19 -17.86
CA ALA A 208 10.44 11.17 -17.21
C ALA A 208 9.52 10.46 -18.21
N ILE A 209 9.26 9.19 -17.97
CA ILE A 209 8.29 8.37 -18.66
C ILE A 209 7.24 7.94 -17.62
N VAL A 210 6.00 8.34 -17.79
CA VAL A 210 4.86 7.79 -17.03
C VAL A 210 4.34 6.60 -17.83
N TRP A 211 4.44 5.41 -17.26
CA TRP A 211 4.00 4.17 -17.89
C TRP A 211 2.79 3.61 -17.18
N ASP A 212 1.63 3.68 -17.85
CA ASP A 212 0.34 3.34 -17.27
C ASP A 212 -0.66 2.93 -18.37
N ARG A 213 -1.89 2.58 -18.00
CA ARG A 213 -2.98 2.29 -18.93
C ARG A 213 -3.38 3.53 -19.75
N PRO A 214 -3.85 3.35 -21.01
CA PRO A 214 -4.17 4.46 -21.91
C PRO A 214 -5.15 5.49 -21.34
N GLU A 215 -6.17 5.01 -20.59
CA GLU A 215 -7.23 5.83 -19.98
C GLU A 215 -6.66 6.76 -18.91
N VAL A 216 -5.76 6.25 -18.08
CA VAL A 216 -5.07 6.98 -17.02
C VAL A 216 -4.15 8.04 -17.59
N LEU A 217 -3.42 7.73 -18.67
CA LEU A 217 -2.46 8.63 -19.32
C LEU A 217 -3.10 9.90 -19.93
N LYS A 218 -4.40 9.91 -20.18
CA LYS A 218 -5.11 11.13 -20.58
C LYS A 218 -4.98 12.20 -19.51
N VAL A 219 -5.17 11.82 -18.24
CA VAL A 219 -5.02 12.71 -17.08
C VAL A 219 -3.57 13.15 -16.90
N ALA A 220 -2.60 12.24 -17.07
CA ALA A 220 -1.17 12.56 -16.96
C ALA A 220 -0.75 13.63 -17.98
N ARG A 221 -1.20 13.56 -19.25
CA ARG A 221 -0.91 14.55 -20.27
C ARG A 221 -1.50 15.93 -19.93
N GLU A 222 -2.74 15.97 -19.44
CA GLU A 222 -3.37 17.21 -18.98
C GLU A 222 -2.57 17.85 -17.84
N MET A 223 -2.16 17.04 -16.86
CA MET A 223 -1.36 17.50 -15.73
C MET A 223 0.01 17.99 -16.16
N ALA A 224 0.73 17.26 -17.01
CA ALA A 224 2.03 17.68 -17.54
C ALA A 224 1.96 19.05 -18.23
N SER A 225 0.90 19.29 -19.01
CA SER A 225 0.65 20.57 -19.66
C SER A 225 0.34 21.67 -18.64
N GLN A 226 -0.50 21.41 -17.64
CA GLN A 226 -0.86 22.39 -16.59
C GLN A 226 0.36 22.81 -15.75
N PHE A 227 1.30 21.89 -15.53
CA PHE A 227 2.53 22.15 -14.78
C PHE A 227 3.69 22.63 -15.65
N GLY A 228 3.54 22.69 -16.98
CA GLY A 228 4.55 23.20 -17.92
C GLY A 228 5.79 22.30 -18.03
N VAL A 229 5.60 20.96 -18.02
CA VAL A 229 6.68 19.95 -18.14
C VAL A 229 6.41 18.94 -19.26
N ALA A 230 5.44 19.21 -20.13
CA ALA A 230 5.02 18.29 -21.19
C ALA A 230 6.14 17.97 -22.21
N ASP A 231 7.12 18.85 -22.35
CA ASP A 231 8.30 18.68 -23.21
C ASP A 231 9.30 17.64 -22.68
N ARG A 232 9.26 17.33 -21.38
CA ARG A 232 10.17 16.40 -20.71
C ARG A 232 9.47 15.20 -20.06
N LEU A 233 8.13 15.08 -20.20
CA LEU A 233 7.34 13.98 -19.70
C LEU A 233 6.70 13.21 -20.86
N GLU A 234 7.18 11.99 -21.10
CA GLU A 234 6.56 11.06 -22.03
C GLU A 234 5.45 10.28 -21.34
N CYS A 235 4.30 10.09 -21.97
CA CYS A 235 3.23 9.21 -21.52
C CYS A 235 3.21 7.95 -22.39
N ARG A 236 3.61 6.81 -21.86
CA ARG A 236 3.70 5.53 -22.56
C ARG A 236 2.62 4.59 -22.06
N ALA A 237 1.78 4.10 -22.97
CA ALA A 237 0.76 3.11 -22.63
C ALA A 237 1.39 1.70 -22.51
N GLY A 238 0.91 0.94 -21.53
CA GLY A 238 1.28 -0.46 -21.34
C GLY A 238 0.78 -1.05 -20.02
N ASP A 239 0.92 -2.36 -19.92
CA ASP A 239 0.59 -3.17 -18.75
C ASP A 239 1.89 -3.58 -18.03
N MET A 240 2.04 -3.21 -16.76
CA MET A 240 3.26 -3.46 -15.99
C MET A 240 3.53 -4.96 -15.74
N PHE A 241 2.52 -5.83 -15.88
CA PHE A 241 2.67 -7.27 -15.71
C PHE A 241 2.95 -8.01 -17.00
N HIS A 242 2.46 -7.50 -18.14
CA HIS A 242 2.48 -8.24 -19.42
C HIS A 242 3.41 -7.62 -20.46
N ASP A 243 3.42 -6.29 -20.58
CA ASP A 243 4.21 -5.61 -21.61
C ASP A 243 5.69 -5.46 -21.22
N PRO A 244 6.62 -5.35 -22.18
CA PRO A 244 8.03 -5.11 -21.90
C PRO A 244 8.24 -3.79 -21.13
N VAL A 245 8.98 -3.85 -20.02
CA VAL A 245 9.35 -2.66 -19.25
C VAL A 245 10.23 -1.75 -20.10
N PRO A 246 9.95 -0.43 -20.19
CA PRO A 246 10.80 0.53 -20.90
C PRO A 246 12.24 0.54 -20.37
N THR A 247 13.23 0.37 -21.25
CA THR A 247 14.66 0.20 -20.86
C THR A 247 15.49 1.49 -20.97
N GLN A 248 14.86 2.63 -21.29
CA GLN A 248 15.56 3.92 -21.46
C GLN A 248 15.92 4.58 -20.11
N ALA A 249 15.29 4.14 -19.03
CA ALA A 249 15.44 4.74 -17.72
C ALA A 249 16.66 4.19 -16.98
N ASP A 250 17.36 5.08 -16.28
CA ASP A 250 18.41 4.73 -15.32
C ASP A 250 17.89 4.72 -13.86
N THR A 251 16.67 5.20 -13.65
CA THR A 251 15.95 5.12 -12.37
C THR A 251 14.49 4.74 -12.64
N ILE A 252 13.98 3.73 -11.92
CA ILE A 252 12.58 3.30 -11.96
C ILE A 252 11.92 3.64 -10.62
N LEU A 253 10.71 4.15 -10.64
CA LEU A 253 9.89 4.47 -9.49
C LEU A 253 8.66 3.57 -9.45
N LEU A 254 8.45 2.89 -8.32
CA LEU A 254 7.20 2.23 -7.93
C LEU A 254 6.63 3.01 -6.73
N SER A 255 5.72 3.94 -7.00
CA SER A 255 5.15 4.80 -5.95
C SER A 255 3.71 4.42 -5.63
N ASN A 256 3.50 3.83 -4.46
CA ASN A 256 2.19 3.33 -4.02
C ASN A 256 1.61 2.30 -5.02
N ILE A 257 2.43 1.37 -5.48
CA ILE A 257 2.09 0.34 -6.46
C ILE A 257 2.10 -1.05 -5.82
N LEU A 258 3.18 -1.39 -5.12
CA LEU A 258 3.35 -2.75 -4.62
C LEU A 258 2.30 -3.12 -3.57
N HIS A 259 1.85 -2.18 -2.78
CA HIS A 259 0.82 -2.40 -1.78
C HIS A 259 -0.58 -2.75 -2.35
N ASP A 260 -0.79 -2.58 -3.65
CA ASP A 260 -2.03 -2.97 -4.32
C ASP A 260 -2.05 -4.46 -4.70
N TRP A 261 -0.91 -5.15 -4.63
CA TRP A 261 -0.72 -6.50 -5.13
C TRP A 261 -0.24 -7.46 -4.04
N ASP A 262 -0.56 -8.77 -4.19
CA ASP A 262 -0.07 -9.79 -3.26
C ASP A 262 1.40 -10.13 -3.58
N VAL A 263 2.04 -10.92 -2.70
CA VAL A 263 3.49 -11.19 -2.71
C VAL A 263 4.00 -11.68 -4.06
N PRO A 264 3.37 -12.67 -4.75
CA PRO A 264 3.88 -13.16 -6.03
C PRO A 264 3.97 -12.09 -7.12
N GLU A 265 2.99 -11.20 -7.17
CA GLU A 265 2.94 -10.09 -8.12
C GLU A 265 3.98 -9.03 -7.80
N CYS A 266 4.17 -8.73 -6.51
CA CYS A 266 5.20 -7.81 -6.06
C CYS A 266 6.60 -8.32 -6.45
N GLU A 267 6.91 -9.59 -6.19
CA GLU A 267 8.19 -10.21 -6.55
C GLU A 267 8.40 -10.19 -8.07
N ALA A 268 7.37 -10.55 -8.83
CA ALA A 268 7.44 -10.52 -10.29
C ALA A 268 7.69 -9.11 -10.83
N LEU A 269 6.98 -8.10 -10.33
CA LEU A 269 7.11 -6.71 -10.78
C LEU A 269 8.49 -6.13 -10.43
N VAL A 270 8.97 -6.36 -9.20
CA VAL A 270 10.32 -5.95 -8.78
C VAL A 270 11.38 -6.60 -9.67
N GLY A 271 11.27 -7.91 -9.96
CA GLY A 271 12.17 -8.65 -10.85
C GLY A 271 12.18 -8.09 -12.28
N ARG A 272 11.01 -7.76 -12.84
CA ARG A 272 10.86 -7.14 -14.16
C ARG A 272 11.53 -5.77 -14.23
N CYS A 273 11.27 -4.92 -13.23
CA CYS A 273 11.89 -3.59 -13.12
C CYS A 273 13.42 -3.70 -13.00
N ALA A 274 13.92 -4.57 -12.12
CA ALA A 274 15.36 -4.79 -11.93
C ALA A 274 16.05 -5.26 -13.22
N SER A 275 15.40 -6.15 -13.99
CA SER A 275 15.93 -6.64 -15.25
C SER A 275 16.09 -5.55 -16.31
N ALA A 276 15.18 -4.57 -16.34
CA ALA A 276 15.18 -3.45 -17.28
C ALA A 276 16.22 -2.37 -16.94
N LEU A 277 16.71 -2.31 -15.70
CA LEU A 277 17.71 -1.33 -15.28
C LEU A 277 19.08 -1.62 -15.88
N PRO A 278 19.85 -0.60 -16.28
CA PRO A 278 21.28 -0.73 -16.58
C PRO A 278 22.10 -1.02 -15.31
N ALA A 279 23.35 -1.41 -15.46
CA ALA A 279 24.33 -1.47 -14.36
C ALA A 279 24.44 -0.07 -13.70
N GLY A 280 24.44 -0.03 -12.37
CA GLY A 280 24.38 1.20 -11.59
C GLY A 280 23.00 1.87 -11.54
N GLY A 281 22.00 1.33 -12.26
CA GLY A 281 20.63 1.83 -12.24
C GLY A 281 19.92 1.57 -10.91
N ARG A 282 18.82 2.30 -10.65
CA ARG A 282 18.15 2.29 -9.35
C ARG A 282 16.67 2.00 -9.46
N LEU A 283 16.15 1.19 -8.53
CA LEU A 283 14.71 1.00 -8.30
C LEU A 283 14.33 1.70 -7.00
N LEU A 284 13.42 2.66 -7.08
CA LEU A 284 12.86 3.38 -5.93
C LEU A 284 11.48 2.81 -5.60
N ILE A 285 11.33 2.22 -4.42
CA ILE A 285 10.04 1.83 -3.85
C ILE A 285 9.63 2.96 -2.90
N HIS A 286 8.58 3.70 -3.26
CA HIS A 286 8.00 4.74 -2.42
C HIS A 286 6.64 4.29 -1.91
N ASP A 287 6.57 3.96 -0.62
CA ASP A 287 5.38 3.38 -0.01
C ASP A 287 5.35 3.66 1.51
N VAL A 288 4.34 3.15 2.20
CA VAL A 288 4.33 3.01 3.65
C VAL A 288 5.08 1.74 4.07
N PHE A 289 5.64 1.72 5.28
CA PHE A 289 6.42 0.57 5.76
C PHE A 289 5.94 0.14 7.14
N LEU A 290 5.42 -1.06 7.25
CA LEU A 290 5.22 -1.71 8.54
C LEU A 290 6.56 -1.97 9.23
N ASN A 291 6.53 -2.12 10.55
CA ASN A 291 7.68 -2.66 11.30
C ASN A 291 8.07 -4.04 10.76
N ASP A 292 9.34 -4.40 10.87
CA ASP A 292 9.84 -5.71 10.41
C ASP A 292 9.23 -6.91 11.16
N ALA A 293 8.65 -6.67 12.35
CA ALA A 293 7.89 -7.65 13.13
C ALA A 293 6.41 -7.73 12.76
N LEU A 294 5.92 -6.87 11.85
CA LEU A 294 4.50 -6.73 11.47
C LEU A 294 3.58 -6.44 12.67
N ASP A 295 4.06 -5.62 13.61
CA ASP A 295 3.36 -5.26 14.85
C ASP A 295 2.94 -3.78 14.91
N GLY A 296 3.00 -3.11 13.78
CA GLY A 296 2.66 -1.68 13.67
C GLY A 296 3.54 -0.93 12.66
N PRO A 297 3.59 0.41 12.73
CA PRO A 297 2.83 1.25 13.66
C PRO A 297 1.33 1.25 13.36
N LEU A 298 0.51 1.59 14.35
CA LEU A 298 -0.95 1.57 14.25
C LEU A 298 -1.52 2.31 13.01
N PRO A 299 -1.10 3.52 12.65
CA PRO A 299 -1.65 4.19 11.48
C PRO A 299 -1.41 3.41 10.17
N ILE A 300 -0.28 2.68 10.07
CA ILE A 300 0.04 1.88 8.88
C ILE A 300 -0.70 0.54 8.93
N ALA A 301 -0.89 -0.08 10.10
CA ALA A 301 -1.73 -1.26 10.25
C ALA A 301 -3.18 -0.98 9.82
N LEU A 302 -3.75 0.18 10.18
CA LEU A 302 -5.07 0.60 9.71
C LEU A 302 -5.09 0.93 8.21
N TYR A 303 -4.01 1.49 7.67
CA TYR A 303 -3.89 1.66 6.22
C TYR A 303 -3.79 0.31 5.50
N SER A 304 -3.10 -0.66 6.08
CA SER A 304 -3.06 -2.03 5.57
C SER A 304 -4.46 -2.66 5.48
N ALA A 305 -5.32 -2.41 6.47
CA ALA A 305 -6.72 -2.84 6.42
C ALA A 305 -7.52 -2.13 5.31
N ALA A 306 -7.28 -0.82 5.10
CA ALA A 306 -7.87 -0.09 3.98
C ALA A 306 -7.46 -0.68 2.63
N LEU A 307 -6.16 -0.92 2.42
CA LEU A 307 -5.63 -1.55 1.21
C LEU A 307 -6.21 -2.97 1.03
N PHE A 308 -6.20 -3.77 2.08
CA PHE A 308 -6.78 -5.12 2.06
C PHE A 308 -8.24 -5.11 1.61
N ARG A 309 -9.03 -4.12 2.02
CA ARG A 309 -10.43 -3.97 1.60
C ARG A 309 -10.54 -3.58 0.11
N LEU A 310 -9.64 -2.74 -0.39
CA LEU A 310 -9.76 -2.06 -1.68
C LEU A 310 -8.93 -2.69 -2.81
N THR A 311 -7.96 -3.56 -2.50
CA THR A 311 -6.98 -4.07 -3.45
C THR A 311 -6.71 -5.56 -3.23
N GLU A 312 -5.82 -6.15 -4.02
CA GLU A 312 -5.33 -7.52 -3.82
C GLU A 312 -4.14 -7.58 -2.85
N GLY A 313 -3.65 -6.43 -2.38
CA GLY A 313 -2.46 -6.31 -1.56
C GLY A 313 -2.71 -5.95 -0.09
N ARG A 314 -1.69 -5.41 0.54
CA ARG A 314 -1.62 -4.91 1.91
C ARG A 314 -0.42 -3.99 2.09
N ALA A 315 -0.26 -3.35 3.24
CA ALA A 315 1.02 -2.74 3.57
C ALA A 315 2.08 -3.82 3.88
N TYR A 316 3.32 -3.54 3.48
CA TYR A 316 4.47 -4.42 3.65
C TYR A 316 5.53 -3.77 4.55
N SER A 317 6.40 -4.58 5.14
CA SER A 317 7.54 -4.10 5.92
C SER A 317 8.75 -3.77 5.03
N ALA A 318 9.67 -2.95 5.55
CA ALA A 318 10.92 -2.71 4.85
C ALA A 318 11.75 -4.00 4.68
N LYS A 319 11.60 -4.98 5.58
CA LYS A 319 12.24 -6.30 5.47
C LYS A 319 11.74 -7.08 4.26
N GLU A 320 10.41 -7.10 4.00
CA GLU A 320 9.82 -7.75 2.83
C GLU A 320 10.31 -7.10 1.54
N TYR A 321 10.21 -5.79 1.42
CA TYR A 321 10.72 -5.06 0.24
C TYR A 321 12.21 -5.29 0.01
N ARG A 322 13.04 -5.29 1.05
CA ARG A 322 14.48 -5.60 0.92
C ARG A 322 14.73 -7.03 0.47
N ALA A 323 13.90 -7.99 0.88
CA ALA A 323 14.00 -9.37 0.43
C ALA A 323 13.74 -9.47 -1.08
N TRP A 324 12.69 -8.83 -1.57
CA TRP A 324 12.37 -8.80 -3.01
C TRP A 324 13.44 -8.10 -3.85
N LEU A 325 13.98 -6.97 -3.36
CA LEU A 325 15.09 -6.28 -4.03
C LEU A 325 16.32 -7.18 -4.14
N ARG A 326 16.72 -7.87 -3.05
CA ARG A 326 17.86 -8.80 -3.09
C ARG A 326 17.61 -9.99 -4.01
N ALA A 327 16.42 -10.57 -3.98
CA ALA A 327 16.04 -11.67 -4.88
C ALA A 327 16.12 -11.26 -6.36
N ALA A 328 15.85 -9.98 -6.66
CA ALA A 328 15.99 -9.38 -7.99
C ALA A 328 17.43 -8.91 -8.33
N GLY A 329 18.41 -9.20 -7.48
CA GLY A 329 19.81 -8.82 -7.72
C GLY A 329 20.14 -7.34 -7.46
N LEU A 330 19.31 -6.64 -6.69
CA LEU A 330 19.54 -5.25 -6.29
C LEU A 330 20.07 -5.17 -4.86
N GLU A 331 20.94 -4.21 -4.60
CA GLU A 331 21.44 -3.89 -3.25
C GLU A 331 20.51 -2.88 -2.57
N PRO A 332 19.75 -3.28 -1.53
CA PRO A 332 18.82 -2.38 -0.87
C PRO A 332 19.50 -1.45 0.13
N GLY A 333 19.10 -0.18 0.11
CA GLY A 333 19.52 0.83 1.07
C GLY A 333 18.65 0.90 2.34
N THR A 334 18.69 2.07 2.98
CA THR A 334 17.82 2.42 4.12
C THR A 334 16.56 3.15 3.64
N VAL A 335 15.49 3.09 4.44
CA VAL A 335 14.27 3.86 4.16
C VAL A 335 14.51 5.33 4.51
N VAL A 336 14.25 6.21 3.55
CA VAL A 336 14.27 7.67 3.74
C VAL A 336 12.82 8.13 3.89
N PRO A 337 12.40 8.66 5.05
CA PRO A 337 11.01 9.06 5.27
C PRO A 337 10.60 10.23 4.37
N THR A 338 9.32 10.24 3.95
CA THR A 338 8.67 11.36 3.26
C THR A 338 7.52 11.90 4.12
N LEU A 339 6.31 12.09 3.58
CA LEU A 339 5.12 12.52 4.33
C LEU A 339 4.05 11.44 4.34
N ILE A 340 3.06 11.59 5.22
CA ILE A 340 1.89 10.70 5.32
C ILE A 340 2.33 9.24 5.52
N HIS A 341 3.30 9.03 6.42
CA HIS A 341 3.91 7.74 6.75
C HIS A 341 4.63 7.02 5.60
N CYS A 342 4.80 7.69 4.44
CA CYS A 342 5.56 7.12 3.34
C CYS A 342 7.07 7.30 3.52
N GLY A 343 7.83 6.50 2.81
CA GLY A 343 9.27 6.61 2.69
C GLY A 343 9.74 6.07 1.33
N ILE A 344 11.02 6.23 1.06
CA ILE A 344 11.69 5.75 -0.15
C ILE A 344 12.69 4.68 0.26
N LEU A 345 12.55 3.48 -0.29
CA LEU A 345 13.56 2.43 -0.22
C LEU A 345 14.19 2.27 -1.60
N THR A 346 15.50 2.47 -1.69
CA THR A 346 16.24 2.36 -2.95
C THR A 346 16.94 1.00 -3.05
N GLY A 347 16.77 0.31 -4.19
CA GLY A 347 17.60 -0.81 -4.60
C GLY A 347 18.54 -0.38 -5.74
N VAL A 348 19.82 -0.68 -5.66
CA VAL A 348 20.83 -0.34 -6.67
C VAL A 348 21.27 -1.59 -7.40
N LYS A 349 21.29 -1.56 -8.74
CA LYS A 349 21.84 -2.65 -9.56
C LYS A 349 23.36 -2.57 -9.53
N PRO A 350 24.07 -3.63 -9.13
CA PRO A 350 25.53 -3.66 -9.19
C PRO A 350 26.08 -3.33 -10.58
N ALA A 351 27.32 -2.76 -10.61
CA ALA A 351 28.00 -2.36 -11.85
C ALA A 351 28.47 -3.57 -12.69
#